data_9411f1d423ced6d59d28344f58b0397c
#
_entry.id   9411f1d423ced6d59d28344f58b0397c
#
_cell.length_a   1.000
_cell.length_b   1.000
_cell.length_c   1.000
_cell.angle_alpha   90.00
_cell.angle_beta   90.00
_cell.angle_gamma   90.00
#
_symmetry.space_group_name_H-M   'P 1'
#
loop_
_entity.id
_entity.type
_entity.pdbx_description
1 polymer ?
#
loop_
_entity_poly.entity_id
_entity_poly.type
_entity_poly.pdbx_seq_one_letter_code
_entity_poly.pdbx_strand_id
1 'polypeptide(L)'
;AEQVAEGDILKKENNILFMGTYRNPDVYMQSILQSKDEDKCDMLSMIDIITGNNEITIENSINKEPKSLILNKYYLVEMYIRNFYRKKLIDTLVDNKFPVKIVGEWWDKYDKYDRINLQKPVAFEQSLDMIAKSRILADSSPFFKMGVHDRVYAGMANNTVVMTDSNKNRENILNGIAQMYHLNDIDDICMKADKLLNDKAYYENLVYNAHKEYEYNYTWNKVGERIIKHFLCE
;
A
#
# COMPACT_ATOMS: atom_id res chain seq x y z
N ALA A 1 -6.43 -17.25 15.14
CA ALA A 1 -6.98 -17.21 13.79
C ALA A 1 -7.45 -18.63 13.47
N GLU A 2 -8.75 -18.82 13.24
CA GLU A 2 -9.28 -20.08 12.75
C GLU A 2 -8.67 -20.36 11.37
N GLN A 3 -8.19 -21.59 11.17
CA GLN A 3 -7.72 -22.04 9.86
C GLN A 3 -8.88 -21.90 8.87
N VAL A 4 -8.72 -20.95 7.94
CA VAL A 4 -9.65 -20.84 6.82
C VAL A 4 -9.43 -22.07 5.94
N ALA A 5 -10.41 -22.95 5.89
CA ALA A 5 -10.35 -24.19 5.11
C ALA A 5 -10.25 -23.83 3.61
N GLU A 6 -9.62 -24.72 2.82
CA GLU A 6 -9.46 -24.59 1.36
C GLU A 6 -10.76 -24.18 0.61
N GLY A 7 -11.93 -24.57 1.14
CA GLY A 7 -13.25 -24.19 0.62
C GLY A 7 -13.65 -22.72 0.80
N ASP A 8 -13.00 -21.98 1.70
CA ASP A 8 -13.34 -20.58 2.00
C ASP A 8 -12.64 -19.56 1.09
N ILE A 9 -11.56 -19.96 0.41
CA ILE A 9 -10.90 -19.15 -0.62
C ILE A 9 -11.86 -18.82 -1.78
N LEU A 10 -12.80 -19.74 -2.06
CA LEU A 10 -13.77 -19.62 -3.15
C LEU A 10 -14.96 -18.71 -2.84
N LYS A 11 -15.16 -18.32 -1.58
CA LYS A 11 -16.32 -17.49 -1.16
C LYS A 11 -16.02 -16.00 -1.06
N LYS A 12 -14.81 -15.58 -1.45
CA LYS A 12 -14.43 -14.16 -1.40
C LYS A 12 -15.22 -13.33 -2.42
N GLU A 13 -15.59 -12.12 -2.00
CA GLU A 13 -16.13 -11.11 -2.90
C GLU A 13 -15.11 -10.79 -4.00
N ASN A 14 -15.52 -10.80 -5.26
CA ASN A 14 -14.63 -10.47 -6.38
C ASN A 14 -14.41 -8.96 -6.46
N ASN A 15 -13.69 -8.40 -5.47
CA ASN A 15 -13.40 -6.98 -5.36
C ASN A 15 -11.93 -6.72 -5.02
N ILE A 16 -11.53 -5.45 -5.21
CA ILE A 16 -10.27 -4.87 -4.76
C ILE A 16 -10.58 -3.93 -3.59
N LEU A 17 -10.22 -4.35 -2.39
CA LEU A 17 -10.37 -3.55 -1.17
C LEU A 17 -9.20 -2.60 -1.01
N PHE A 18 -9.48 -1.33 -0.80
CA PHE A 18 -8.49 -0.34 -0.34
C PHE A 18 -8.94 0.23 1.01
N MET A 19 -8.01 0.32 1.96
CA MET A 19 -8.30 0.83 3.30
C MET A 19 -7.40 2.03 3.60
N GLY A 20 -8.01 3.18 3.85
CA GLY A 20 -7.25 4.39 4.19
C GLY A 20 -8.06 5.66 4.00
N THR A 21 -7.58 6.74 4.62
CA THR A 21 -8.18 8.06 4.53
C THR A 21 -7.84 8.73 3.19
N TYR A 22 -8.82 9.34 2.54
CA TYR A 22 -8.59 10.20 1.39
C TYR A 22 -8.06 11.57 1.83
N ARG A 23 -7.03 12.04 1.13
CA ARG A 23 -6.56 13.41 1.23
C ARG A 23 -6.20 13.87 -0.16
N ASN A 24 -6.82 14.97 -0.63
CA ASN A 24 -6.53 15.49 -1.96
C ASN A 24 -5.06 15.94 -2.05
N PRO A 25 -4.23 15.35 -2.93
CA PRO A 25 -2.82 15.73 -3.06
C PRO A 25 -2.66 17.18 -3.52
N ASP A 26 -3.60 17.73 -4.29
CA ASP A 26 -3.51 19.11 -4.81
C ASP A 26 -3.47 20.17 -3.71
N VAL A 27 -4.09 19.90 -2.55
CA VAL A 27 -4.03 20.79 -1.39
C VAL A 27 -2.59 20.96 -0.89
N TYR A 28 -1.83 19.87 -0.86
CA TYR A 28 -0.42 19.91 -0.46
C TYR A 28 0.45 20.55 -1.54
N MET A 29 0.19 20.25 -2.81
CA MET A 29 0.89 20.91 -3.92
C MET A 29 0.65 22.42 -3.91
N GLN A 30 -0.57 22.88 -3.70
CA GLN A 30 -0.87 24.32 -3.57
C GLN A 30 -0.11 24.94 -2.40
N SER A 31 -0.04 24.28 -1.25
CA SER A 31 0.75 24.75 -0.10
C SER A 31 2.23 24.86 -0.43
N ILE A 32 2.78 23.91 -1.18
CA ILE A 32 4.17 23.93 -1.68
C ILE A 32 4.37 25.13 -2.62
N LEU A 33 3.48 25.33 -3.59
CA LEU A 33 3.58 26.40 -4.57
C LEU A 33 3.45 27.81 -3.96
N GLN A 34 2.76 27.93 -2.82
CA GLN A 34 2.61 29.17 -2.06
C GLN A 34 3.76 29.43 -1.07
N SER A 35 4.68 28.50 -0.91
CA SER A 35 5.86 28.66 -0.07
C SER A 35 6.84 29.69 -0.64
N LYS A 36 7.80 30.16 0.19
CA LYS A 36 8.89 31.03 -0.27
C LYS A 36 9.67 30.34 -1.40
N ASP A 37 10.19 31.13 -2.34
CA ASP A 37 10.78 30.58 -3.58
C ASP A 37 11.89 29.55 -3.33
N GLU A 38 12.78 29.78 -2.36
CA GLU A 38 13.82 28.80 -2.00
C GLU A 38 13.20 27.48 -1.49
N ASP A 39 12.26 27.55 -0.56
CA ASP A 39 11.58 26.39 0.01
C ASP A 39 10.78 25.63 -1.03
N LYS A 40 10.10 26.36 -1.91
CA LYS A 40 9.35 25.80 -3.04
C LYS A 40 10.24 25.04 -4.00
N CYS A 41 11.36 25.64 -4.42
CA CYS A 41 12.32 24.98 -5.31
C CYS A 41 12.88 23.69 -4.69
N ASP A 42 13.23 23.72 -3.40
CA ASP A 42 13.73 22.54 -2.69
C ASP A 42 12.68 21.42 -2.66
N MET A 43 11.43 21.74 -2.26
CA MET A 43 10.35 20.76 -2.19
C MET A 43 9.99 20.17 -3.55
N LEU A 44 9.93 20.98 -4.61
CA LEU A 44 9.66 20.48 -5.96
C LEU A 44 10.79 19.58 -6.45
N SER A 45 12.05 19.94 -6.20
CA SER A 45 13.19 19.09 -6.53
C SER A 45 13.14 17.75 -5.79
N MET A 46 12.78 17.73 -4.50
CA MET A 46 12.59 16.50 -3.75
C MET A 46 11.48 15.61 -4.35
N ILE A 47 10.36 16.20 -4.73
CA ILE A 47 9.26 15.49 -5.37
C ILE A 47 9.72 14.85 -6.67
N ASP A 48 10.42 15.59 -7.54
CA ASP A 48 10.91 15.08 -8.82
C ASP A 48 11.90 13.92 -8.62
N ILE A 49 12.84 14.04 -7.67
CA ILE A 49 13.81 12.99 -7.35
C ILE A 49 13.10 11.72 -6.85
N ILE A 50 12.16 11.84 -5.91
CA ILE A 50 11.47 10.69 -5.31
C ILE A 50 10.51 10.03 -6.30
N THR A 51 9.79 10.80 -7.09
CA THR A 51 8.85 10.26 -8.07
C THR A 51 9.55 9.70 -9.31
N GLY A 52 10.74 10.20 -9.64
CA GLY A 52 11.58 9.68 -10.72
C GLY A 52 12.32 8.38 -10.35
N ASN A 53 12.52 8.11 -9.06
CA ASN A 53 13.15 6.88 -8.58
C ASN A 53 12.54 6.42 -7.26
N ASN A 54 11.73 5.36 -7.32
CA ASN A 54 11.01 4.81 -6.16
C ASN A 54 11.91 4.15 -5.10
N GLU A 55 13.23 4.06 -5.30
CA GLU A 55 14.19 3.60 -4.28
C GLU A 55 14.66 4.73 -3.36
N ILE A 56 14.47 5.98 -3.76
CA ILE A 56 14.94 7.14 -3.00
C ILE A 56 14.04 7.41 -1.81
N THR A 57 14.64 7.61 -0.64
CA THR A 57 13.96 8.09 0.57
C THR A 57 13.90 9.62 0.59
N ILE A 58 13.09 10.18 1.50
CA ILE A 58 13.05 11.63 1.70
C ILE A 58 14.46 12.15 2.08
N GLU A 59 15.13 11.48 3.00
CA GLU A 59 16.47 11.87 3.47
C GLU A 59 17.48 11.88 2.32
N ASN A 60 17.42 10.89 1.44
CA ASN A 60 18.33 10.78 0.30
C ASN A 60 17.96 11.72 -0.87
N SER A 61 16.80 12.34 -0.85
CA SER A 61 16.40 13.35 -1.84
C SER A 61 16.91 14.75 -1.52
N ILE A 62 17.52 14.93 -0.35
CA ILE A 62 18.05 16.21 0.10
C ILE A 62 19.46 16.41 -0.46
N ASN A 63 19.62 17.31 -1.42
CA ASN A 63 20.90 17.60 -2.07
C ASN A 63 21.84 18.50 -1.26
N LYS A 64 21.41 19.05 -0.13
CA LYS A 64 22.20 19.96 0.71
C LYS A 64 22.08 19.53 2.16
N GLU A 65 23.14 19.69 2.93
CA GLU A 65 23.06 19.55 4.38
C GLU A 65 21.92 20.42 4.92
N PRO A 66 21.00 19.86 5.69
CA PRO A 66 19.84 20.60 6.18
C PRO A 66 20.33 21.65 7.17
N LYS A 67 20.41 22.91 6.74
CA LYS A 67 20.75 24.06 7.60
C LYS A 67 19.71 24.30 8.68
N SER A 68 18.52 23.83 8.50
CA SER A 68 17.45 23.64 9.49
C SER A 68 16.46 22.64 8.87
N LEU A 69 16.27 21.52 9.51
CA LEU A 69 15.18 20.61 9.22
C LEU A 69 13.87 21.32 9.53
N ILE A 70 13.32 22.05 8.57
CA ILE A 70 11.98 22.58 8.70
C ILE A 70 11.05 21.37 8.50
N LEU A 71 10.66 20.76 9.60
CA LEU A 71 9.75 19.60 9.65
C LEU A 71 8.55 19.76 8.71
N ASN A 72 8.07 21.00 8.56
CA ASN A 72 6.97 21.34 7.66
C ASN A 72 7.22 21.06 6.18
N LYS A 73 8.46 21.23 5.68
CA LYS A 73 8.80 20.95 4.27
C LYS A 73 8.67 19.46 3.99
N TYR A 74 9.28 18.63 4.84
CA TYR A 74 9.23 17.17 4.68
C TYR A 74 7.81 16.65 4.81
N TYR A 75 7.04 17.18 5.75
CA TYR A 75 5.63 16.84 5.91
C TYR A 75 4.83 17.11 4.63
N LEU A 76 5.01 18.28 4.00
CA LEU A 76 4.27 18.63 2.77
C LEU A 76 4.66 17.71 1.60
N VAL A 77 5.95 17.44 1.42
CA VAL A 77 6.46 16.52 0.39
C VAL A 77 5.96 15.10 0.62
N GLU A 78 6.06 14.59 1.84
CA GLU A 78 5.57 13.26 2.21
C GLU A 78 4.07 13.13 1.97
N MET A 79 3.29 14.10 2.45
CA MET A 79 1.84 14.09 2.32
C MET A 79 1.40 14.20 0.87
N TYR A 80 2.09 15.03 0.07
CA TYR A 80 1.82 15.10 -1.37
C TYR A 80 2.07 13.75 -2.03
N ILE A 81 3.27 13.19 -1.95
CA ILE A 81 3.67 11.96 -2.64
C ILE A 81 2.81 10.77 -2.21
N ARG A 82 2.58 10.61 -0.90
CA ARG A 82 1.75 9.54 -0.34
C ARG A 82 0.33 9.57 -0.91
N ASN A 83 -0.29 10.73 -0.92
CA ASN A 83 -1.67 10.86 -1.37
C ASN A 83 -1.77 10.90 -2.91
N PHE A 84 -0.77 11.42 -3.60
CA PHE A 84 -0.66 11.34 -5.05
C PHE A 84 -0.67 9.89 -5.54
N TYR A 85 0.17 9.02 -4.99
CA TYR A 85 0.22 7.62 -5.41
C TYR A 85 -1.01 6.82 -4.98
N ARG A 86 -1.60 7.12 -3.81
CA ARG A 86 -2.90 6.55 -3.42
C ARG A 86 -4.00 6.91 -4.40
N LYS A 87 -4.13 8.19 -4.72
CA LYS A 87 -5.11 8.67 -5.70
C LYS A 87 -4.84 8.04 -7.07
N LYS A 88 -3.59 8.01 -7.53
CA LYS A 88 -3.20 7.42 -8.81
C LYS A 88 -3.57 5.93 -8.89
N LEU A 89 -3.31 5.14 -7.86
CA LEU A 89 -3.73 3.74 -7.80
C LEU A 89 -5.26 3.60 -7.94
N ILE A 90 -6.01 4.34 -7.14
CA ILE A 90 -7.48 4.28 -7.16
C ILE A 90 -8.03 4.81 -8.48
N ASP A 91 -7.51 5.91 -9.01
CA ASP A 91 -7.88 6.43 -10.33
C ASP A 91 -7.68 5.38 -11.42
N THR A 92 -6.51 4.73 -11.43
CA THR A 92 -6.19 3.68 -12.39
C THR A 92 -7.20 2.54 -12.32
N LEU A 93 -7.50 2.04 -11.13
CA LEU A 93 -8.44 0.93 -10.95
C LEU A 93 -9.87 1.33 -11.35
N VAL A 94 -10.32 2.51 -10.94
CA VAL A 94 -11.68 3.02 -11.21
C VAL A 94 -11.88 3.34 -12.70
N ASP A 95 -10.91 3.97 -13.35
CA ASP A 95 -11.00 4.33 -14.77
C ASP A 95 -11.03 3.10 -15.68
N ASN A 96 -10.37 2.02 -15.25
CA ASN A 96 -10.38 0.73 -15.93
C ASN A 96 -11.52 -0.21 -15.44
N LYS A 97 -12.50 0.33 -14.69
CA LYS A 97 -13.73 -0.36 -14.28
C LYS A 97 -13.52 -1.59 -13.39
N PHE A 98 -12.43 -1.65 -12.65
CA PHE A 98 -12.24 -2.67 -11.63
C PHE A 98 -13.21 -2.48 -10.46
N PRO A 99 -13.66 -3.57 -9.81
CA PRO A 99 -14.61 -3.52 -8.70
C PRO A 99 -13.92 -3.02 -7.41
N VAL A 100 -13.80 -1.71 -7.24
CA VAL A 100 -13.10 -1.08 -6.12
C VAL A 100 -14.04 -0.88 -4.94
N LYS A 101 -13.68 -1.43 -3.79
CA LYS A 101 -14.32 -1.19 -2.48
C LYS A 101 -13.35 -0.41 -1.59
N ILE A 102 -13.81 0.68 -1.03
CA ILE A 102 -12.98 1.57 -0.19
C ILE A 102 -13.56 1.68 1.20
N VAL A 103 -12.69 1.55 2.20
CA VAL A 103 -13.01 1.78 3.62
C VAL A 103 -12.14 2.90 4.14
N GLY A 104 -12.74 4.02 4.54
CA GLY A 104 -11.99 5.14 5.07
C GLY A 104 -12.76 6.45 5.10
N GLU A 105 -12.11 7.46 5.67
CA GLU A 105 -12.69 8.80 5.78
C GLU A 105 -12.44 9.63 4.54
N TRP A 106 -13.32 10.60 4.30
CA TRP A 106 -13.24 11.69 3.32
C TRP A 106 -13.20 11.26 1.85
N TRP A 107 -13.51 10.01 1.53
CA TRP A 107 -13.65 9.54 0.15
C TRP A 107 -14.92 10.05 -0.53
N ASP A 108 -15.87 10.61 0.22
CA ASP A 108 -16.98 11.41 -0.29
C ASP A 108 -16.54 12.68 -1.01
N LYS A 109 -15.30 13.15 -0.77
CA LYS A 109 -14.65 14.29 -1.44
C LYS A 109 -13.81 13.90 -2.65
N TYR A 110 -13.72 12.60 -2.94
CA TYR A 110 -13.02 12.11 -4.12
C TYR A 110 -13.87 12.39 -5.38
N ASP A 111 -13.25 12.88 -6.43
CA ASP A 111 -13.92 13.33 -7.65
C ASP A 111 -14.72 12.23 -8.41
N LYS A 112 -14.40 10.96 -8.15
CA LYS A 112 -15.07 9.78 -8.74
C LYS A 112 -15.73 8.91 -7.67
N TYR A 113 -16.20 9.51 -6.57
CA TYR A 113 -16.76 8.78 -5.43
C TYR A 113 -17.99 7.91 -5.78
N ASP A 114 -18.74 8.29 -6.81
CA ASP A 114 -19.90 7.57 -7.34
C ASP A 114 -19.53 6.27 -8.09
N ARG A 115 -18.25 6.10 -8.40
CA ARG A 115 -17.72 4.93 -9.12
C ARG A 115 -17.04 3.91 -8.20
N ILE A 116 -17.07 4.13 -6.90
CA ILE A 116 -16.48 3.26 -5.87
C ILE A 116 -17.56 2.74 -4.92
N ASN A 117 -17.36 1.54 -4.38
CA ASN A 117 -18.17 1.04 -3.26
C ASN A 117 -17.59 1.59 -1.95
N LEU A 118 -18.06 2.76 -1.52
CA LEU A 118 -17.57 3.45 -0.34
C LEU A 118 -18.21 2.92 0.94
N GLN A 119 -17.37 2.57 1.91
CA GLN A 119 -17.75 2.19 3.26
C GLN A 119 -17.18 3.16 4.27
N LYS A 120 -17.92 3.41 5.36
CA LYS A 120 -17.41 4.22 6.49
C LYS A 120 -16.22 3.54 7.17
N PRO A 121 -15.36 4.31 7.86
CA PRO A 121 -14.34 3.73 8.72
C PRO A 121 -14.93 2.74 9.71
N VAL A 122 -14.22 1.66 9.96
CA VAL A 122 -14.62 0.58 10.87
C VAL A 122 -13.56 0.34 11.93
N ALA A 123 -13.92 -0.35 13.01
CA ALA A 123 -12.96 -0.79 14.02
C ALA A 123 -11.95 -1.80 13.42
N PHE A 124 -10.82 -1.98 14.09
CA PHE A 124 -9.72 -2.83 13.59
C PHE A 124 -10.20 -4.26 13.33
N GLU A 125 -10.94 -4.86 14.25
CA GLU A 125 -11.45 -6.24 14.12
C GLU A 125 -12.36 -6.38 12.90
N GLN A 126 -13.26 -5.41 12.68
CA GLN A 126 -14.12 -5.37 11.50
C GLN A 126 -13.31 -5.20 10.20
N SER A 127 -12.18 -4.49 10.27
CA SER A 127 -11.29 -4.34 9.11
C SER A 127 -10.69 -5.68 8.68
N LEU A 128 -10.33 -6.54 9.63
CA LEU A 128 -9.83 -7.89 9.35
C LEU A 128 -10.91 -8.76 8.69
N ASP A 129 -12.16 -8.68 9.15
CA ASP A 129 -13.29 -9.36 8.52
C ASP A 129 -13.52 -8.91 7.07
N MET A 130 -13.36 -7.62 6.80
CA MET A 130 -13.48 -7.08 5.44
C MET A 130 -12.32 -7.54 4.55
N ILE A 131 -11.10 -7.58 5.08
CA ILE A 131 -9.94 -8.16 4.39
C ILE A 131 -10.21 -9.63 4.07
N ALA A 132 -10.65 -10.42 5.05
CA ALA A 132 -10.94 -11.84 4.87
C ALA A 132 -12.02 -12.12 3.80
N LYS A 133 -12.97 -11.22 3.61
CA LYS A 133 -14.04 -11.33 2.60
C LYS A 133 -13.61 -10.83 1.22
N SER A 134 -12.58 -10.04 1.11
CA SER A 134 -12.14 -9.45 -0.16
C SER A 134 -11.14 -10.34 -0.90
N ARG A 135 -11.18 -10.30 -2.22
CA ARG A 135 -10.25 -11.07 -3.06
C ARG A 135 -8.87 -10.44 -3.06
N ILE A 136 -8.78 -9.13 -3.20
CA ILE A 136 -7.52 -8.39 -3.27
C ILE A 136 -7.54 -7.29 -2.21
N LEU A 137 -6.43 -7.11 -1.50
CA LEU A 137 -6.15 -5.95 -0.67
C LEU A 137 -5.11 -5.07 -1.37
N ALA A 138 -5.55 -3.92 -1.89
CA ALA A 138 -4.65 -2.96 -2.51
C ALA A 138 -3.98 -2.08 -1.46
N ASP A 139 -2.68 -1.89 -1.60
CA ASP A 139 -1.85 -1.03 -0.76
C ASP A 139 -0.97 -0.12 -1.62
N SER A 140 -0.72 1.09 -1.14
CA SER A 140 0.26 2.03 -1.70
C SER A 140 1.03 2.66 -0.54
N SER A 141 2.28 2.29 -0.42
CA SER A 141 3.16 2.65 0.70
C SER A 141 4.53 3.13 0.21
N PRO A 142 4.60 4.23 -0.58
CA PRO A 142 5.79 4.65 -1.31
C PRO A 142 7.01 4.95 -0.43
N PHE A 143 6.84 5.16 0.87
CA PHE A 143 7.92 5.46 1.81
C PHE A 143 8.40 4.27 2.66
N PHE A 144 7.77 3.12 2.58
CA PHE A 144 8.25 1.90 3.25
C PHE A 144 9.35 1.23 2.41
N LYS A 145 10.54 1.85 2.35
CA LYS A 145 11.65 1.37 1.50
C LYS A 145 12.33 0.12 2.06
N MET A 146 12.45 0.01 3.40
CA MET A 146 13.17 -1.07 4.08
C MET A 146 12.24 -2.10 4.74
N GLY A 147 10.97 -2.12 4.38
CA GLY A 147 9.99 -3.02 4.97
C GLY A 147 8.67 -3.02 4.23
N VAL A 148 7.67 -3.62 4.87
CA VAL A 148 6.30 -3.70 4.36
C VAL A 148 5.32 -3.17 5.39
N HIS A 149 4.21 -2.62 4.93
CA HIS A 149 3.15 -2.15 5.79
C HIS A 149 2.46 -3.33 6.49
N ASP A 150 1.93 -3.13 7.70
CA ASP A 150 1.21 -4.14 8.49
C ASP A 150 0.03 -4.79 7.74
N ARG A 151 -0.61 -4.07 6.83
CA ARG A 151 -1.67 -4.59 5.96
C ARG A 151 -1.24 -5.78 5.11
N VAL A 152 0.03 -5.84 4.72
CA VAL A 152 0.56 -6.99 3.97
C VAL A 152 0.41 -8.25 4.81
N TYR A 153 0.85 -8.20 6.06
CA TYR A 153 0.70 -9.33 6.99
C TYR A 153 -0.76 -9.64 7.32
N ALA A 154 -1.61 -8.61 7.44
CA ALA A 154 -3.04 -8.80 7.64
C ALA A 154 -3.70 -9.50 6.43
N GLY A 155 -3.31 -9.16 5.22
CA GLY A 155 -3.77 -9.86 4.00
C GLY A 155 -3.33 -11.32 3.98
N MET A 156 -2.03 -11.59 4.25
CA MET A 156 -1.47 -12.94 4.30
C MET A 156 -2.19 -13.81 5.35
N ALA A 157 -2.41 -13.28 6.56
CA ALA A 157 -3.11 -13.96 7.65
C ALA A 157 -4.56 -14.31 7.31
N ASN A 158 -5.21 -13.53 6.47
CA ASN A 158 -6.61 -13.67 6.11
C ASN A 158 -6.83 -14.29 4.70
N ASN A 159 -5.83 -14.94 4.13
CA ASN A 159 -5.90 -15.57 2.80
C ASN A 159 -6.33 -14.58 1.69
N THR A 160 -5.96 -13.32 1.81
CA THR A 160 -6.25 -12.27 0.84
C THR A 160 -4.96 -11.86 0.13
N VAL A 161 -4.95 -11.92 -1.21
CA VAL A 161 -3.77 -11.48 -1.95
C VAL A 161 -3.58 -9.98 -1.77
N VAL A 162 -2.37 -9.60 -1.36
CA VAL A 162 -1.99 -8.18 -1.29
C VAL A 162 -1.39 -7.75 -2.61
N MET A 163 -1.88 -6.63 -3.14
CA MET A 163 -1.33 -5.94 -4.29
C MET A 163 -0.71 -4.63 -3.80
N THR A 164 0.63 -4.53 -3.83
CA THR A 164 1.40 -3.41 -3.25
C THR A 164 2.45 -2.87 -4.23
N ASP A 165 2.90 -1.64 -4.01
CA ASP A 165 3.93 -1.05 -4.84
C ASP A 165 5.29 -1.73 -4.67
N SER A 166 6.04 -1.85 -5.80
CA SER A 166 7.35 -2.50 -5.86
C SER A 166 8.47 -1.58 -5.41
N ASN A 167 9.46 -2.16 -4.73
CA ASN A 167 10.83 -1.67 -4.59
C ASN A 167 11.76 -2.88 -4.35
N LYS A 168 13.07 -2.71 -4.46
CA LYS A 168 14.04 -3.82 -4.35
C LYS A 168 13.92 -4.62 -3.06
N ASN A 169 13.66 -3.96 -1.94
CA ASN A 169 13.52 -4.64 -0.66
C ASN A 169 12.26 -5.49 -0.61
N ARG A 170 11.12 -4.94 -1.06
CA ARG A 170 9.85 -5.69 -1.14
C ARG A 170 9.92 -6.83 -2.13
N GLU A 171 10.60 -6.66 -3.27
CA GLU A 171 10.82 -7.75 -4.23
C GLU A 171 11.54 -8.93 -3.59
N ASN A 172 12.51 -8.67 -2.73
CA ASN A 172 13.19 -9.72 -1.99
C ASN A 172 12.31 -10.39 -0.92
N ILE A 173 11.49 -9.60 -0.20
CA ILE A 173 10.67 -10.10 0.92
C ILE A 173 9.38 -10.76 0.42
N LEU A 174 8.73 -10.19 -0.60
CA LEU A 174 7.37 -10.55 -1.02
C LEU A 174 7.30 -11.35 -2.32
N ASN A 175 8.44 -11.79 -2.86
CA ASN A 175 8.47 -12.57 -4.10
C ASN A 175 7.65 -13.86 -3.96
N GLY A 176 6.65 -14.02 -4.84
CA GLY A 176 5.77 -15.20 -4.84
C GLY A 176 4.72 -15.26 -3.73
N ILE A 177 4.62 -14.22 -2.86
CA ILE A 177 3.65 -14.14 -1.76
C ILE A 177 2.76 -12.89 -1.79
N ALA A 178 3.10 -11.90 -2.62
CA ALA A 178 2.26 -10.76 -2.92
C ALA A 178 2.36 -10.38 -4.39
N GLN A 179 1.40 -9.64 -4.89
CA GLN A 179 1.46 -9.06 -6.23
C GLN A 179 2.02 -7.65 -6.14
N MET A 180 3.20 -7.44 -6.71
CA MET A 180 3.81 -6.11 -6.75
C MET A 180 3.53 -5.41 -8.07
N TYR A 181 3.37 -4.09 -8.04
CA TYR A 181 3.17 -3.23 -9.20
C TYR A 181 4.09 -2.00 -9.16
N HIS A 182 4.39 -1.44 -10.32
CA HIS A 182 5.19 -0.22 -10.43
C HIS A 182 4.30 1.02 -10.32
N LEU A 183 4.61 1.92 -9.37
CA LEU A 183 3.81 3.12 -9.06
C LEU A 183 3.52 4.03 -10.25
N ASN A 184 4.42 4.07 -11.24
CA ASN A 184 4.29 4.95 -12.40
C ASN A 184 3.77 4.25 -13.65
N ASP A 185 3.49 2.95 -13.59
CA ASP A 185 3.06 2.14 -14.73
C ASP A 185 1.59 1.75 -14.58
N ILE A 186 0.72 2.44 -15.33
CA ILE A 186 -0.72 2.20 -15.33
C ILE A 186 -1.05 0.82 -15.90
N ASP A 187 -0.37 0.43 -16.97
CA ASP A 187 -0.62 -0.85 -17.63
C ASP A 187 -0.21 -2.02 -16.73
N ASP A 188 0.89 -1.88 -15.99
CA ASP A 188 1.34 -2.87 -15.02
C ASP A 188 0.32 -3.05 -13.89
N ILE A 189 -0.25 -1.95 -13.35
CA ILE A 189 -1.30 -1.98 -12.33
C ILE A 189 -2.53 -2.74 -12.86
N CYS A 190 -3.00 -2.38 -14.07
CA CYS A 190 -4.18 -2.98 -14.68
C CYS A 190 -3.98 -4.47 -14.99
N MET A 191 -2.87 -4.83 -15.61
CA MET A 191 -2.54 -6.22 -15.94
C MET A 191 -2.50 -7.11 -14.70
N LYS A 192 -1.92 -6.61 -13.62
CA LYS A 192 -1.79 -7.36 -12.36
C LYS A 192 -3.13 -7.48 -11.62
N ALA A 193 -3.93 -6.42 -11.60
CA ALA A 193 -5.27 -6.46 -11.04
C ALA A 193 -6.17 -7.44 -11.82
N ASP A 194 -6.14 -7.38 -13.14
CA ASP A 194 -6.90 -8.29 -14.01
C ASP A 194 -6.50 -9.75 -13.78
N LYS A 195 -5.20 -10.02 -13.75
CA LYS A 195 -4.68 -11.38 -13.50
C LYS A 195 -5.15 -11.93 -12.16
N LEU A 196 -5.12 -11.14 -11.09
CA LEU A 196 -5.60 -11.57 -9.78
C LEU A 196 -7.11 -11.83 -9.73
N LEU A 197 -7.90 -11.09 -10.52
CA LEU A 197 -9.35 -11.27 -10.57
C LEU A 197 -9.78 -12.44 -11.45
N ASN A 198 -9.03 -12.75 -12.52
CA ASN A 198 -9.47 -13.65 -13.57
C ASN A 198 -8.66 -14.95 -13.68
N ASP A 199 -7.39 -14.98 -13.23
CA ASP A 199 -6.57 -16.21 -13.21
C ASP A 199 -6.70 -16.89 -11.82
N LYS A 200 -7.61 -17.86 -11.74
CA LYS A 200 -7.89 -18.59 -10.50
C LYS A 200 -6.65 -19.33 -9.98
N ALA A 201 -5.93 -20.04 -10.85
CA ALA A 201 -4.77 -20.86 -10.45
C ALA A 201 -3.64 -19.98 -9.91
N TYR A 202 -3.38 -18.86 -10.58
CA TYR A 202 -2.39 -17.88 -10.14
C TYR A 202 -2.76 -17.27 -8.76
N TYR A 203 -4.02 -16.87 -8.60
CA TYR A 203 -4.54 -16.33 -7.35
C TYR A 203 -4.38 -17.32 -6.19
N GLU A 204 -4.85 -18.56 -6.37
CA GLU A 204 -4.79 -19.60 -5.32
C GLU A 204 -3.35 -19.94 -4.94
N ASN A 205 -2.43 -19.98 -5.90
CA ASN A 205 -1.01 -20.19 -5.62
C ASN A 205 -0.40 -19.06 -4.76
N LEU A 206 -0.73 -17.79 -5.04
CA LEU A 206 -0.28 -16.66 -4.23
C LEU A 206 -0.87 -16.72 -2.82
N VAL A 207 -2.17 -17.01 -2.68
CA VAL A 207 -2.81 -17.14 -1.37
C VAL A 207 -2.14 -18.23 -0.54
N TYR A 208 -1.93 -19.41 -1.12
CA TYR A 208 -1.28 -20.53 -0.44
C TYR A 208 0.13 -20.17 0.04
N ASN A 209 0.96 -19.62 -0.85
CA ASN A 209 2.33 -19.24 -0.52
C ASN A 209 2.38 -18.15 0.55
N ALA A 210 1.51 -17.12 0.44
CA ALA A 210 1.43 -16.03 1.39
C ALA A 210 1.02 -16.51 2.79
N HIS A 211 -0.01 -17.35 2.87
CA HIS A 211 -0.47 -17.90 4.16
C HIS A 211 0.58 -18.78 4.80
N LYS A 212 1.19 -19.67 4.03
CA LYS A 212 2.28 -20.54 4.50
C LYS A 212 3.46 -19.74 5.05
N GLU A 213 3.86 -18.69 4.33
CA GLU A 213 4.95 -17.79 4.74
C GLU A 213 4.59 -17.03 6.02
N TYR A 214 3.32 -16.58 6.14
CA TYR A 214 2.83 -15.92 7.35
C TYR A 214 2.90 -16.86 8.57
N GLU A 215 2.39 -18.07 8.46
CA GLU A 215 2.39 -19.06 9.54
C GLU A 215 3.83 -19.43 9.98
N TYR A 216 4.74 -19.50 9.03
CA TYR A 216 6.12 -19.86 9.30
C TYR A 216 6.95 -18.74 9.92
N ASN A 217 6.73 -17.48 9.47
CA ASN A 217 7.64 -16.37 9.78
C ASN A 217 7.01 -15.18 10.51
N TYR A 218 5.70 -14.93 10.37
CA TYR A 218 5.13 -13.62 10.75
C TYR A 218 4.03 -13.68 11.80
N THR A 219 3.70 -14.86 12.36
CA THR A 219 2.84 -14.93 13.54
C THR A 219 3.53 -14.26 14.74
N TRP A 220 2.75 -13.72 15.67
CA TRP A 220 3.30 -13.10 16.89
C TRP A 220 4.20 -14.05 17.68
N ASN A 221 3.91 -15.35 17.71
CA ASN A 221 4.77 -16.35 18.35
C ASN A 221 6.14 -16.39 17.65
N LYS A 222 6.18 -16.43 16.32
CA LYS A 222 7.43 -16.45 15.54
C LYS A 222 8.24 -15.17 15.67
N VAL A 223 7.56 -14.03 15.72
CA VAL A 223 8.22 -12.74 16.01
C VAL A 223 8.81 -12.76 17.42
N GLY A 224 8.06 -13.21 18.42
CA GLY A 224 8.53 -13.34 19.80
C GLY A 224 9.73 -14.27 19.93
N GLU A 225 9.70 -15.46 19.30
CA GLU A 225 10.83 -16.39 19.26
C GLU A 225 12.12 -15.73 18.71
N ARG A 226 12.00 -14.94 17.61
CA ARG A 226 13.16 -14.23 17.04
C ARG A 226 13.70 -13.13 17.94
N ILE A 227 12.81 -12.37 18.59
CA ILE A 227 13.21 -11.34 19.57
C ILE A 227 13.98 -12.00 20.72
N ILE A 228 13.43 -13.06 21.31
CA ILE A 228 14.06 -13.80 22.41
C ILE A 228 15.43 -14.33 21.98
N LYS A 229 15.50 -14.97 20.82
CA LYS A 229 16.77 -15.50 20.30
C LYS A 229 17.81 -14.41 20.08
N HIS A 230 17.43 -13.24 19.60
CA HIS A 230 18.36 -12.14 19.35
C HIS A 230 18.90 -11.51 20.64
N PHE A 231 18.08 -11.40 21.69
CA PHE A 231 18.48 -10.71 22.92
C PHE A 231 18.95 -11.63 24.06
N LEU A 232 18.64 -12.95 24.01
CA LEU A 232 18.94 -13.87 25.10
C LEU A 232 19.93 -15.00 24.75
N CYS A 233 20.32 -15.10 23.48
CA CYS A 233 21.24 -16.13 22.99
C CYS A 233 22.58 -15.54 22.47
N GLU A 234 23.01 -14.38 23.02
CA GLU A 234 24.39 -13.91 22.91
C GLU A 234 25.24 -14.47 24.02
#